data_3d2e3c9db9db2ea2ccf2b9870cc263b1
#
_entry.id   3d2e3c9db9db2ea2ccf2b9870cc263b1
#
_cell.length_a   1.000
_cell.length_b   1.000
_cell.length_c   1.000
_cell.angle_alpha   90.00
_cell.angle_beta   90.00
_cell.angle_gamma   90.00
#
_symmetry.space_group_name_H-M   'P 1'
#
loop_
_entity.id
_entity.type
_entity.pdbx_description
1 polymer ?
#
loop_
_entity_poly.entity_id
_entity_poly.type
_entity_poly.pdbx_seq_one_letter_code
_entity_poly.pdbx_strand_id
1 'polypeptide(L)'
;MIGRISFVIFTLVFLVGYQAAKSQSNGSINGFELVDKAGNIRKPSDFRNRYEALGTYAVLDPKGNQMHFTYASPGTAEYYREHGTFADGTVLVKEVFGMDHAQMTTSDAHWASGAKVWFVLVKDQKQRFGNNPLWGDGWGWALFKADAPDKQVATDYKKDCVGCHIPAKSTDWIYVRGYPVLTSR
;
A
#
# COMPACT_ATOMS: atom_id res chain seq x y z
N MET A 1 51.18 55.41 -37.06
CA MET A 1 51.21 54.08 -36.45
C MET A 1 50.01 53.97 -35.52
N ILE A 2 48.97 53.29 -35.96
CA ILE A 2 47.71 53.20 -35.22
C ILE A 2 47.62 51.74 -34.74
N GLY A 3 47.77 51.53 -33.42
CA GLY A 3 47.70 50.20 -32.80
C GLY A 3 46.24 49.74 -32.68
N ARG A 4 45.94 48.58 -33.20
CA ARG A 4 44.69 47.88 -33.03
C ARG A 4 44.66 47.12 -31.70
N ILE A 5 43.75 47.53 -30.79
CA ILE A 5 43.45 46.83 -29.57
C ILE A 5 42.37 45.78 -29.89
N SER A 6 42.71 44.47 -29.85
CA SER A 6 41.76 43.37 -29.96
C SER A 6 41.13 43.10 -28.58
N PHE A 7 39.84 43.34 -28.46
CA PHE A 7 39.05 42.94 -27.32
C PHE A 7 38.61 41.46 -27.49
N VAL A 8 39.15 40.58 -26.66
CA VAL A 8 38.67 39.21 -26.56
C VAL A 8 37.55 39.14 -25.54
N ILE A 9 36.31 38.97 -26.00
CA ILE A 9 35.15 38.74 -25.16
C ILE A 9 35.13 37.28 -24.74
N PHE A 10 35.41 36.97 -23.49
CA PHE A 10 35.25 35.67 -22.88
C PHE A 10 33.78 35.48 -22.47
N THR A 11 33.03 34.74 -23.25
CA THR A 11 31.66 34.36 -22.91
C THR A 11 31.69 33.19 -21.92
N LEU A 12 31.46 33.47 -20.63
CA LEU A 12 31.30 32.46 -19.62
C LEU A 12 29.90 31.80 -19.79
N VAL A 13 29.85 30.60 -20.32
CA VAL A 13 28.62 29.81 -20.35
C VAL A 13 28.45 29.14 -18.99
N PHE A 14 27.53 29.67 -18.17
CA PHE A 14 27.06 29.00 -16.96
C PHE A 14 26.16 27.82 -17.34
N LEU A 15 26.71 26.62 -17.33
CA LEU A 15 25.93 25.37 -17.34
C LEU A 15 25.30 25.21 -15.94
N VAL A 16 24.07 25.69 -15.76
CA VAL A 16 23.25 25.37 -14.61
C VAL A 16 22.81 23.91 -14.76
N GLY A 17 23.54 23.02 -14.12
CA GLY A 17 23.15 21.63 -14.00
C GLY A 17 21.88 21.53 -13.18
N TYR A 18 20.74 21.25 -13.84
CA TYR A 18 19.48 20.89 -13.19
C TYR A 18 19.65 19.49 -12.60
N GLN A 19 20.16 19.40 -11.39
CA GLN A 19 20.07 18.18 -10.60
C GLN A 19 18.62 18.07 -10.11
N ALA A 20 17.84 17.24 -10.78
CA ALA A 20 16.56 16.79 -10.23
C ALA A 20 16.86 16.11 -8.89
N ALA A 21 16.58 16.81 -7.80
CA ALA A 21 16.61 16.21 -6.46
C ALA A 21 15.59 15.05 -6.48
N LYS A 22 16.08 13.82 -6.64
CA LYS A 22 15.30 12.64 -6.26
C LYS A 22 15.02 12.80 -4.78
N SER A 23 13.79 13.18 -4.45
CA SER A 23 13.27 13.08 -3.09
C SER A 23 13.30 11.60 -2.73
N GLN A 24 14.42 11.14 -2.18
CA GLN A 24 14.46 9.87 -1.47
C GLN A 24 13.64 10.07 -0.20
N SER A 25 12.37 9.69 -0.24
CA SER A 25 11.64 9.41 0.97
C SER A 25 12.25 8.13 1.56
N ASN A 26 13.35 8.26 2.30
CA ASN A 26 13.87 7.21 3.19
C ASN A 26 12.90 7.03 4.36
N GLY A 27 11.62 6.80 4.08
CA GLY A 27 10.68 6.27 5.04
C GLY A 27 10.99 4.80 5.22
N SER A 28 11.80 4.47 6.23
CA SER A 28 11.99 3.08 6.65
C SER A 28 10.61 2.43 6.81
N ILE A 29 10.35 1.37 6.04
CA ILE A 29 9.13 0.56 6.20
C ILE A 29 9.26 -0.14 7.55
N ASN A 30 8.62 0.41 8.59
CA ASN A 30 8.63 -0.19 9.92
C ASN A 30 7.21 -0.38 10.45
N GLY A 31 6.49 -1.34 9.85
CA GLY A 31 5.13 -1.70 10.28
C GLY A 31 5.05 -2.25 11.71
N PHE A 32 6.18 -2.64 12.29
CA PHE A 32 6.22 -3.12 13.68
C PHE A 32 5.94 -2.01 14.70
N GLU A 33 5.97 -0.73 14.33
CA GLU A 33 5.44 0.37 15.15
C GLU A 33 3.92 0.26 15.39
N LEU A 34 3.21 -0.47 14.55
CA LEU A 34 1.79 -0.76 14.70
C LEU A 34 1.51 -1.98 15.58
N VAL A 35 2.55 -2.69 16.01
CA VAL A 35 2.46 -3.99 16.68
C VAL A 35 2.94 -3.85 18.12
N ASP A 36 2.14 -4.27 19.07
CA ASP A 36 2.56 -4.32 20.48
C ASP A 36 3.43 -5.56 20.77
N LYS A 37 3.94 -5.65 22.01
CA LYS A 37 4.80 -6.76 22.44
C LYS A 37 4.12 -8.13 22.38
N ALA A 38 2.79 -8.19 22.44
CA ALA A 38 2.00 -9.41 22.34
C ALA A 38 1.65 -9.77 20.88
N GLY A 39 2.01 -8.92 19.92
CA GLY A 39 1.69 -9.12 18.49
C GLY A 39 0.32 -8.59 18.11
N ASN A 40 -0.34 -7.76 18.93
CA ASN A 40 -1.59 -7.14 18.53
C ASN A 40 -1.33 -5.98 17.56
N ILE A 41 -2.01 -6.01 16.42
CA ILE A 41 -1.87 -5.03 15.36
C ILE A 41 -2.94 -3.94 15.55
N ARG A 42 -2.55 -2.67 15.50
CA ARG A 42 -3.48 -1.54 15.42
C ARG A 42 -3.61 -1.05 13.98
N LYS A 43 -4.76 -0.52 13.61
CA LYS A 43 -4.96 0.14 12.33
C LYS A 43 -4.16 1.45 12.28
N PRO A 44 -3.35 1.71 11.24
CA PRO A 44 -2.64 2.96 11.13
C PRO A 44 -3.63 4.13 10.95
N SER A 45 -3.36 5.23 11.62
CA SER A 45 -4.06 6.49 11.37
C SER A 45 -3.54 7.15 10.10
N ASP A 46 -4.38 7.94 9.44
CA ASP A 46 -3.98 8.78 8.29
C ASP A 46 -3.28 8.04 7.13
N PHE A 47 -3.49 6.72 6.99
CA PHE A 47 -2.84 5.92 5.95
C PHE A 47 -3.24 6.36 4.53
N ARG A 48 -4.44 6.91 4.33
CA ARG A 48 -4.89 7.39 3.02
C ARG A 48 -4.02 8.54 2.49
N ASN A 49 -3.43 9.36 3.36
CA ASN A 49 -2.57 10.47 3.00
C ASN A 49 -1.08 10.09 2.99
N ARG A 50 -0.71 9.05 3.72
CA ARG A 50 0.70 8.70 3.97
C ARG A 50 1.18 7.46 3.25
N TYR A 51 0.27 6.58 2.82
CA TYR A 51 0.61 5.32 2.17
C TYR A 51 0.40 5.40 0.66
N GLU A 52 1.08 4.54 -0.06
CA GLU A 52 0.94 4.40 -1.52
C GLU A 52 -0.39 3.70 -1.84
N ALA A 53 -1.20 4.28 -2.72
CA ALA A 53 -2.37 3.60 -3.25
C ALA A 53 -1.92 2.54 -4.25
N LEU A 54 -2.17 1.26 -3.95
CA LEU A 54 -1.80 0.15 -4.83
C LEU A 54 -2.80 -0.06 -5.95
N GLY A 55 -4.08 0.09 -5.66
CA GLY A 55 -5.15 -0.08 -6.63
C GLY A 55 -6.53 -0.20 -5.99
N THR A 56 -7.52 -0.23 -6.87
CA THR A 56 -8.94 -0.32 -6.52
C THR A 56 -9.59 -1.34 -7.43
N TYR A 57 -10.51 -2.13 -6.89
CA TYR A 57 -11.35 -3.03 -7.67
C TYR A 57 -12.75 -3.21 -7.07
N ALA A 58 -13.71 -3.49 -7.96
CA ALA A 58 -15.06 -3.82 -7.55
C ALA A 58 -15.21 -5.32 -7.32
N VAL A 59 -15.96 -5.68 -6.28
CA VAL A 59 -16.46 -7.03 -6.07
C VAL A 59 -17.96 -7.00 -6.26
N LEU A 60 -18.43 -7.66 -7.33
CA LEU A 60 -19.85 -7.78 -7.64
C LEU A 60 -20.39 -9.06 -7.01
N ASP A 61 -21.18 -8.92 -5.97
CA ASP A 61 -21.74 -10.03 -5.20
C ASP A 61 -23.27 -9.88 -5.10
N PRO A 62 -24.05 -10.96 -5.31
CA PRO A 62 -25.52 -10.90 -5.16
C PRO A 62 -26.00 -10.42 -3.80
N LYS A 63 -25.16 -10.54 -2.75
CA LYS A 63 -25.46 -10.07 -1.38
C LYS A 63 -25.12 -8.59 -1.16
N GLY A 64 -24.53 -7.94 -2.16
CA GLY A 64 -24.19 -6.51 -2.12
C GLY A 64 -22.80 -6.22 -2.68
N ASN A 65 -22.78 -5.36 -3.67
CA ASN A 65 -21.57 -4.92 -4.34
C ASN A 65 -20.64 -4.16 -3.38
N GLN A 66 -19.34 -4.27 -3.61
CA GLN A 66 -18.31 -3.67 -2.79
C GLN A 66 -17.24 -3.00 -3.65
N MET A 67 -16.69 -1.91 -3.12
CA MET A 67 -15.51 -1.25 -3.68
C MET A 67 -14.34 -1.45 -2.71
N HIS A 68 -13.24 -2.00 -3.21
CA HIS A 68 -12.04 -2.28 -2.43
C HIS A 68 -10.90 -1.34 -2.82
N PHE A 69 -10.27 -0.71 -1.85
CA PHE A 69 -9.09 0.13 -2.00
C PHE A 69 -7.95 -0.47 -1.20
N THR A 70 -6.76 -0.55 -1.76
CA THR A 70 -5.60 -1.07 -1.04
C THR A 70 -4.45 -0.09 -1.08
N TYR A 71 -3.86 0.11 0.08
CA TYR A 71 -2.73 0.98 0.34
C TYR A 71 -1.58 0.19 0.94
N ALA A 72 -0.36 0.63 0.70
CA ALA A 72 0.85 0.06 1.26
C ALA A 72 1.74 1.13 1.89
N SER A 73 2.51 0.75 2.90
CA SER A 73 3.54 1.63 3.45
C SER A 73 4.53 2.11 2.37
N PRO A 74 5.10 3.34 2.49
CA PRO A 74 5.96 3.93 1.46
C PRO A 74 7.13 3.04 1.03
N GLY A 75 7.43 3.03 -0.27
CA GLY A 75 8.50 2.22 -0.89
C GLY A 75 8.13 0.77 -1.16
N THR A 76 6.92 0.34 -0.77
CA THR A 76 6.46 -1.05 -0.95
C THR A 76 6.36 -1.42 -2.43
N ALA A 77 5.81 -0.54 -3.27
CA ALA A 77 5.63 -0.84 -4.68
C ALA A 77 6.98 -0.99 -5.42
N GLU A 78 7.95 -0.13 -5.11
CA GLU A 78 9.30 -0.22 -5.67
C GLU A 78 9.96 -1.54 -5.26
N TYR A 79 9.98 -1.84 -3.97
CA TYR A 79 10.56 -3.08 -3.44
C TYR A 79 9.94 -4.32 -4.07
N TYR A 80 8.60 -4.37 -4.17
CA TYR A 80 7.90 -5.52 -4.75
C TYR A 80 8.25 -5.72 -6.23
N ARG A 81 8.35 -4.66 -7.03
CA ARG A 81 8.77 -4.76 -8.45
C ARG A 81 10.17 -5.33 -8.61
N GLU A 82 11.08 -5.04 -7.68
CA GLU A 82 12.46 -5.50 -7.72
C GLU A 82 12.62 -6.96 -7.23
N HIS A 83 11.82 -7.35 -6.22
CA HIS A 83 12.06 -8.61 -5.50
C HIS A 83 10.95 -9.66 -5.67
N GLY A 84 9.78 -9.29 -6.20
CA GLY A 84 8.62 -10.20 -6.34
C GLY A 84 7.97 -10.61 -5.02
N THR A 85 8.36 -10.00 -3.91
CA THR A 85 7.85 -10.25 -2.55
C THR A 85 7.81 -8.95 -1.75
N PHE A 86 7.11 -8.93 -0.62
CA PHE A 86 7.03 -7.77 0.25
C PHE A 86 8.18 -7.74 1.26
N ALA A 87 8.74 -6.56 1.51
CA ALA A 87 9.80 -6.37 2.50
C ALA A 87 9.30 -6.64 3.92
N ASP A 88 10.19 -7.12 4.80
CA ASP A 88 9.91 -7.27 6.23
C ASP A 88 9.46 -5.93 6.84
N GLY A 89 8.35 -5.93 7.58
CA GLY A 89 7.72 -4.72 8.11
C GLY A 89 6.81 -3.95 7.14
N THR A 90 6.62 -4.41 5.89
CA THR A 90 5.59 -3.83 5.01
C THR A 90 4.22 -3.86 5.67
N VAL A 91 3.49 -2.76 5.58
CA VAL A 91 2.09 -2.68 6.00
C VAL A 91 1.19 -2.58 4.77
N LEU A 92 0.18 -3.42 4.71
CA LEU A 92 -0.92 -3.27 3.74
C LEU A 92 -2.21 -2.93 4.49
N VAL A 93 -2.97 -1.99 3.95
CA VAL A 93 -4.31 -1.65 4.45
C VAL A 93 -5.30 -1.79 3.30
N LYS A 94 -6.24 -2.70 3.43
CA LYS A 94 -7.36 -2.82 2.50
C LYS A 94 -8.63 -2.28 3.15
N GLU A 95 -9.24 -1.28 2.51
CA GLU A 95 -10.55 -0.76 2.87
C GLU A 95 -11.61 -1.41 2.00
N VAL A 96 -12.72 -1.79 2.61
CA VAL A 96 -13.92 -2.28 1.92
C VAL A 96 -15.07 -1.34 2.19
N PHE A 97 -15.66 -0.86 1.12
CA PHE A 97 -16.85 0.00 1.15
C PHE A 97 -18.06 -0.71 0.54
N GLY A 98 -19.26 -0.23 0.85
CA GLY A 98 -20.41 -0.43 -0.03
C GLY A 98 -20.17 0.22 -1.39
N MET A 99 -21.09 0.01 -2.30
CA MET A 99 -21.04 0.61 -3.62
C MET A 99 -22.40 1.23 -3.93
N ASP A 100 -22.40 2.52 -4.28
CA ASP A 100 -23.54 3.23 -4.84
C ASP A 100 -23.32 3.45 -6.33
N HIS A 101 -24.38 3.73 -7.07
CA HIS A 101 -24.29 4.00 -8.51
C HIS A 101 -25.39 4.97 -8.97
N ALA A 102 -25.14 5.61 -10.10
CA ALA A 102 -26.13 6.39 -10.82
C ALA A 102 -25.79 6.46 -12.31
N GLN A 103 -26.82 6.63 -13.14
CA GLN A 103 -26.64 6.98 -14.54
C GLN A 103 -26.06 8.38 -14.66
N MET A 104 -24.91 8.49 -15.32
CA MET A 104 -24.23 9.76 -15.62
C MET A 104 -24.06 9.94 -17.12
N THR A 105 -23.50 11.06 -17.56
CA THR A 105 -23.21 11.30 -18.98
C THR A 105 -22.21 10.30 -19.58
N THR A 106 -21.34 9.73 -18.74
CA THR A 106 -20.34 8.73 -19.14
C THR A 106 -20.87 7.29 -19.12
N SER A 107 -22.04 7.02 -18.60
CA SER A 107 -22.73 5.74 -18.44
C SER A 107 -23.14 5.51 -16.97
N ASP A 108 -23.46 4.27 -16.59
CA ASP A 108 -23.74 3.89 -15.20
C ASP A 108 -22.44 3.94 -14.38
N ALA A 109 -22.31 4.98 -13.58
CA ALA A 109 -21.11 5.20 -12.77
C ALA A 109 -21.32 4.63 -11.37
N HIS A 110 -20.27 3.97 -10.85
CA HIS A 110 -20.25 3.34 -9.53
C HIS A 110 -19.16 3.97 -8.66
N TRP A 111 -19.45 4.17 -7.37
CA TRP A 111 -18.47 4.72 -6.41
C TRP A 111 -18.63 4.11 -5.02
N ALA A 112 -17.60 4.27 -4.19
CA ALA A 112 -17.61 3.83 -2.83
C ALA A 112 -18.66 4.59 -2.00
N SER A 113 -19.45 3.87 -1.21
CA SER A 113 -20.36 4.43 -0.24
C SER A 113 -19.83 4.31 1.21
N GLY A 114 -20.61 3.89 2.19
CA GLY A 114 -20.16 3.74 3.56
C GLY A 114 -19.07 2.67 3.75
N ALA A 115 -18.05 2.97 4.55
CA ALA A 115 -17.03 2.00 4.92
C ALA A 115 -17.64 0.82 5.69
N LYS A 116 -17.16 -0.39 5.43
CA LYS A 116 -17.60 -1.64 6.08
C LYS A 116 -16.53 -2.23 6.99
N VAL A 117 -15.33 -2.44 6.44
CA VAL A 117 -14.23 -3.07 7.17
C VAL A 117 -12.88 -2.59 6.67
N TRP A 118 -11.85 -2.74 7.51
CA TRP A 118 -10.44 -2.62 7.15
C TRP A 118 -9.71 -3.89 7.50
N PHE A 119 -8.90 -4.38 6.57
CA PHE A 119 -7.91 -5.42 6.82
C PHE A 119 -6.55 -4.77 6.88
N VAL A 120 -5.77 -5.12 7.90
CA VAL A 120 -4.39 -4.65 8.07
C VAL A 120 -3.48 -5.86 8.13
N LEU A 121 -2.48 -5.89 7.25
CA LEU A 121 -1.46 -6.91 7.23
C LEU A 121 -0.10 -6.28 7.52
N VAL A 122 0.72 -6.97 8.31
CA VAL A 122 2.11 -6.60 8.57
C VAL A 122 3.00 -7.76 8.17
N LYS A 123 3.94 -7.52 7.25
CA LYS A 123 4.89 -8.54 6.80
C LYS A 123 5.87 -8.90 7.91
N ASP A 124 5.98 -10.18 8.22
CA ASP A 124 6.93 -10.70 9.22
C ASP A 124 7.71 -11.90 8.68
N GLN A 125 8.80 -11.62 7.98
CA GLN A 125 9.67 -12.67 7.44
C GLN A 125 10.45 -13.41 8.53
N LYS A 126 10.56 -12.84 9.74
CA LYS A 126 11.35 -13.40 10.84
C LYS A 126 10.50 -14.18 11.85
N GLN A 127 9.19 -14.28 11.62
CA GLN A 127 8.26 -15.04 12.48
C GLN A 127 8.32 -14.64 13.97
N ARG A 128 8.33 -13.32 14.24
CA ARG A 128 8.51 -12.76 15.60
C ARG A 128 7.40 -13.12 16.57
N PHE A 129 6.19 -13.35 16.05
CA PHE A 129 4.97 -13.52 16.84
C PHE A 129 4.34 -14.91 16.67
N GLY A 130 5.16 -15.96 16.51
CA GLY A 130 4.69 -17.33 16.24
C GLY A 130 3.72 -17.94 17.25
N ASN A 131 3.62 -17.40 18.47
CA ASN A 131 2.66 -17.83 19.49
C ASN A 131 1.32 -17.08 19.43
N ASN A 132 1.19 -16.04 18.59
CA ASN A 132 -0.05 -15.29 18.44
C ASN A 132 -0.84 -15.86 17.25
N PRO A 133 -2.10 -16.31 17.44
CA PRO A 133 -2.92 -16.96 16.38
C PRO A 133 -3.25 -16.05 15.20
N LEU A 134 -2.93 -14.76 15.26
CA LEU A 134 -3.09 -13.83 14.14
C LEU A 134 -1.84 -13.73 13.25
N TRP A 135 -0.79 -14.50 13.55
CA TRP A 135 0.46 -14.48 12.79
C TRP A 135 0.77 -15.83 12.17
N GLY A 136 1.09 -15.82 10.89
CA GLY A 136 1.49 -17.00 10.15
C GLY A 136 1.64 -16.74 8.66
N ASP A 137 2.26 -17.68 7.96
CA ASP A 137 2.55 -17.58 6.52
C ASP A 137 3.32 -16.30 6.13
N GLY A 138 4.14 -15.78 7.06
CA GLY A 138 4.97 -14.59 6.87
C GLY A 138 4.21 -13.27 7.04
N TRP A 139 3.01 -13.28 7.60
CA TRP A 139 2.18 -12.10 7.82
C TRP A 139 1.52 -12.09 9.20
N GLY A 140 1.32 -10.89 9.75
CA GLY A 140 0.34 -10.63 10.78
C GLY A 140 -0.97 -10.15 10.15
N TRP A 141 -2.12 -10.58 10.69
CA TRP A 141 -3.45 -10.39 10.11
C TRP A 141 -4.38 -9.70 11.11
N ALA A 142 -5.01 -8.62 10.71
CA ALA A 142 -5.97 -7.92 11.55
C ALA A 142 -7.19 -7.46 10.77
N LEU A 143 -8.36 -7.43 11.43
CA LEU A 143 -9.64 -7.02 10.89
C LEU A 143 -10.29 -6.00 11.81
N PHE A 144 -10.75 -4.90 11.26
CA PHE A 144 -11.47 -3.83 11.96
C PHE A 144 -12.81 -3.58 11.27
N LYS A 145 -13.89 -3.40 12.05
CA LYS A 145 -15.22 -3.09 11.52
C LYS A 145 -15.52 -1.61 11.63
N ALA A 146 -16.41 -1.11 10.76
CA ALA A 146 -16.74 0.31 10.73
C ALA A 146 -17.47 0.80 11.99
N ASP A 147 -18.22 -0.08 12.65
CA ASP A 147 -18.92 0.18 13.92
C ASP A 147 -17.98 0.20 15.15
N ALA A 148 -16.76 -0.34 15.01
CA ALA A 148 -15.73 -0.35 16.06
C ALA A 148 -14.33 -0.24 15.42
N PRO A 149 -13.97 0.91 14.80
CA PRO A 149 -12.84 1.02 13.88
C PRO A 149 -11.45 0.87 14.55
N ASP A 150 -11.38 0.95 15.87
CA ASP A 150 -10.15 0.81 16.64
C ASP A 150 -10.03 -0.56 17.34
N LYS A 151 -11.09 -1.38 17.23
CA LYS A 151 -11.11 -2.72 17.82
C LYS A 151 -10.81 -3.79 16.78
N GLN A 152 -9.66 -4.45 16.91
CA GLN A 152 -9.34 -5.64 16.14
C GLN A 152 -10.28 -6.78 16.54
N VAL A 153 -10.88 -7.50 15.57
CA VAL A 153 -11.94 -8.50 15.80
C VAL A 153 -11.62 -9.90 15.25
N ALA A 154 -10.55 -10.08 14.48
CA ALA A 154 -10.10 -11.41 14.09
C ALA A 154 -9.53 -12.18 15.30
N THR A 155 -9.68 -13.49 15.33
CA THR A 155 -9.27 -14.33 16.45
C THR A 155 -8.20 -15.36 16.08
N ASP A 156 -8.21 -15.80 14.82
CA ASP A 156 -7.29 -16.81 14.29
C ASP A 156 -7.17 -16.58 12.77
N TYR A 157 -5.96 -16.28 12.27
CA TYR A 157 -5.77 -16.01 10.86
C TYR A 157 -6.14 -17.19 9.95
N LYS A 158 -6.01 -18.43 10.43
CA LYS A 158 -6.36 -19.62 9.66
C LYS A 158 -7.86 -19.75 9.45
N LYS A 159 -8.66 -19.29 10.42
CA LYS A 159 -10.12 -19.30 10.34
C LYS A 159 -10.68 -18.07 9.64
N ASP A 160 -10.11 -16.89 9.96
CA ASP A 160 -10.73 -15.61 9.61
C ASP A 160 -10.16 -15.00 8.31
N CYS A 161 -8.94 -15.41 7.86
CA CYS A 161 -8.23 -14.69 6.81
C CYS A 161 -7.68 -15.59 5.70
N VAL A 162 -6.84 -16.60 6.04
CA VAL A 162 -6.01 -17.31 5.07
C VAL A 162 -6.81 -18.05 4.00
N GLY A 163 -8.00 -18.56 4.34
CA GLY A 163 -8.84 -19.28 3.39
C GLY A 163 -9.13 -18.49 2.10
N CYS A 164 -9.38 -17.19 2.22
CA CYS A 164 -9.55 -16.29 1.08
C CYS A 164 -8.24 -15.97 0.36
N HIS A 165 -7.08 -16.14 1.00
CA HIS A 165 -5.78 -15.80 0.46
C HIS A 165 -5.00 -16.97 -0.15
N ILE A 166 -5.46 -18.22 0.04
CA ILE A 166 -4.83 -19.42 -0.55
C ILE A 166 -4.57 -19.28 -2.06
N PRO A 167 -5.51 -18.78 -2.90
CA PRO A 167 -5.25 -18.64 -4.33
C PRO A 167 -4.13 -17.66 -4.68
N ALA A 168 -3.78 -16.74 -3.75
CA ALA A 168 -2.72 -15.76 -3.91
C ALA A 168 -1.39 -16.16 -3.24
N LYS A 169 -1.25 -17.41 -2.79
CA LYS A 169 -0.04 -17.90 -2.10
C LYS A 169 1.24 -17.69 -2.90
N SER A 170 1.20 -17.89 -4.22
CA SER A 170 2.35 -17.72 -5.11
C SER A 170 2.81 -16.26 -5.27
N THR A 171 2.00 -15.30 -4.89
CA THR A 171 2.29 -13.86 -4.90
C THR A 171 2.35 -13.31 -3.47
N ASP A 172 2.98 -14.08 -2.59
CA ASP A 172 3.16 -13.75 -1.17
C ASP A 172 1.83 -13.49 -0.46
N TRP A 173 0.80 -14.29 -0.78
CA TRP A 173 -0.56 -14.24 -0.22
C TRP A 173 -1.38 -13.01 -0.60
N ILE A 174 -0.93 -12.16 -1.53
CA ILE A 174 -1.58 -10.92 -1.93
C ILE A 174 -2.08 -10.98 -3.37
N TYR A 175 -3.30 -10.54 -3.63
CA TYR A 175 -3.92 -10.49 -4.97
C TYR A 175 -3.34 -9.33 -5.81
N VAL A 176 -2.07 -9.44 -6.19
CA VAL A 176 -1.32 -8.38 -6.89
C VAL A 176 -1.91 -8.01 -8.26
N ARG A 177 -2.69 -8.92 -8.87
CA ARG A 177 -3.33 -8.65 -10.19
C ARG A 177 -4.22 -7.40 -10.17
N GLY A 178 -4.83 -7.07 -9.02
CA GLY A 178 -5.62 -5.85 -8.83
C GLY A 178 -4.80 -4.60 -8.54
N TYR A 179 -3.46 -4.71 -8.51
CA TYR A 179 -2.57 -3.62 -8.09
C TYR A 179 -1.52 -3.34 -9.16
N PRO A 180 -1.89 -2.54 -10.20
CA PRO A 180 -1.03 -2.32 -11.37
C PRO A 180 0.33 -1.69 -11.03
N VAL A 181 0.43 -0.97 -9.93
CA VAL A 181 1.70 -0.36 -9.47
C VAL A 181 2.72 -1.38 -8.97
N LEU A 182 2.30 -2.62 -8.63
CA LEU A 182 3.18 -3.72 -8.21
C LEU A 182 3.72 -4.53 -9.40
N THR A 183 3.12 -4.42 -10.57
CA THR A 183 3.54 -5.16 -11.75
C THR A 183 4.46 -4.27 -12.60
N SER A 184 5.60 -4.80 -13.03
CA SER A 184 6.44 -4.11 -14.01
C SER A 184 5.66 -3.92 -15.31
N ARG A 185 5.76 -2.74 -15.89
CA ARG A 185 5.28 -2.44 -17.24
C ARG A 185 6.29 -2.90 -18.27
#